data_2326deae4ed92fdf9eda6c0fc671d9fa
#
_entry.id   2326deae4ed92fdf9eda6c0fc671d9fa
#
_cell.length_a   1.000
_cell.length_b   1.000
_cell.length_c   1.000
_cell.angle_alpha   90.00
_cell.angle_beta   90.00
_cell.angle_gamma   90.00
#
_symmetry.space_group_name_H-M   'P 1'
#
loop_
_entity.id
_entity.type
_entity.pdbx_description
1 polymer ?
#
loop_
_entity_poly.entity_id
_entity_poly.type
_entity_poly.pdbx_seq_one_letter_code
_entity_poly.pdbx_strand_id
1 'polypeptide(L)'
;MKKIFSSVATLVAVLALVACGGNAKNGSREAQELSGAGATFPLPFYNVVFEQFAELNGDAVAYGGIGSGGGVRNLRDKIVDFAGSDAFLSEKEMAEMDAVVHIPTCMGAVVVAYNLDGAEELKLSGEIVADIFAGNIKMWNDERLAAMNPGVELPAEAIIPVFRSDGSGTTFVFTDYLTKVSPMWKEKFGAGKSVNFPAGQAAKGNPGVAGVIKQTKFSIGYVGSEYAFAQKIPYARIQNQRGEFVLPSSATISAAASGEIPADTRCSITNADAAGAYPISTFTWMIIYKEQNYSNRTKEQAQATLDLLKYILSDEAQNITSEVHYAPLPAKAKEISHTNLKTVTYDGVSILQR
;
A
#
# COMPACT_ATOMS: atom_id res chain seq x y z
N MET A 1 -42.86 -48.12 47.45
CA MET A 1 -43.02 -47.82 48.92
C MET A 1 -42.02 -46.73 49.31
N LYS A 2 -42.58 -45.75 50.01
CA LYS A 2 -41.93 -44.70 50.81
C LYS A 2 -41.15 -43.57 50.11
N LYS A 3 -41.80 -42.43 50.19
CA LYS A 3 -41.37 -41.05 50.07
C LYS A 3 -40.32 -40.73 51.13
N ILE A 4 -39.34 -39.84 50.82
CA ILE A 4 -38.82 -38.86 51.78
C ILE A 4 -38.52 -37.57 51.04
N PHE A 5 -39.23 -36.50 51.45
CA PHE A 5 -38.96 -35.09 51.16
C PHE A 5 -37.74 -34.63 52.00
N SER A 6 -36.86 -33.85 51.48
CA SER A 6 -36.05 -32.98 52.28
C SER A 6 -35.73 -31.68 51.57
N SER A 7 -36.09 -30.63 52.23
CA SER A 7 -35.97 -29.22 51.88
C SER A 7 -34.49 -28.82 51.80
N VAL A 8 -34.14 -28.02 50.76
CA VAL A 8 -32.86 -27.34 50.73
C VAL A 8 -33.09 -25.82 50.74
N ALA A 9 -32.56 -25.24 51.77
CA ALA A 9 -32.60 -23.82 52.05
C ALA A 9 -31.79 -23.02 51.04
N THR A 10 -32.35 -21.92 50.55
CA THR A 10 -31.74 -20.94 49.66
C THR A 10 -30.73 -20.12 50.45
N LEU A 11 -29.45 -20.25 50.10
CA LEU A 11 -28.39 -19.38 50.61
C LEU A 11 -28.12 -18.29 49.55
N VAL A 12 -28.59 -17.08 49.80
CA VAL A 12 -28.27 -15.88 49.03
C VAL A 12 -26.88 -15.40 49.45
N ALA A 13 -25.88 -15.62 48.61
CA ALA A 13 -24.56 -15.03 48.80
C ALA A 13 -24.53 -13.67 48.09
N VAL A 14 -24.54 -12.61 48.87
CA VAL A 14 -24.26 -11.25 48.46
C VAL A 14 -22.75 -11.14 48.20
N LEU A 15 -22.34 -11.15 46.94
CA LEU A 15 -20.97 -10.78 46.54
C LEU A 15 -20.86 -9.24 46.55
N ALA A 16 -20.16 -8.74 47.54
CA ALA A 16 -19.70 -7.36 47.60
C ALA A 16 -18.64 -7.15 46.49
N LEU A 17 -18.96 -6.34 45.51
CA LEU A 17 -18.00 -5.82 44.51
C LEU A 17 -17.02 -4.89 45.26
N VAL A 18 -15.82 -5.39 45.51
CA VAL A 18 -14.69 -4.54 45.87
C VAL A 18 -14.24 -3.85 44.63
N ALA A 19 -14.64 -2.59 44.45
CA ALA A 19 -14.08 -1.68 43.48
C ALA A 19 -12.62 -1.41 43.87
N CYS A 20 -11.68 -2.09 43.23
CA CYS A 20 -10.29 -1.66 43.23
C CYS A 20 -10.21 -0.37 42.43
N GLY A 21 -10.04 0.75 43.16
CA GLY A 21 -9.71 2.05 42.58
C GLY A 21 -8.34 1.98 41.88
N GLY A 22 -8.35 1.79 40.57
CA GLY A 22 -7.23 2.09 39.72
C GLY A 22 -7.21 3.59 39.44
N ASN A 23 -6.10 4.23 39.68
CA ASN A 23 -5.81 5.65 39.46
C ASN A 23 -6.42 6.12 38.13
N ALA A 24 -7.42 6.98 38.19
CA ALA A 24 -7.89 7.74 37.04
C ALA A 24 -6.76 8.71 36.61
N LYS A 25 -5.99 8.31 35.59
CA LYS A 25 -5.20 9.24 34.81
C LYS A 25 -6.16 10.02 33.90
N ASN A 26 -6.17 11.32 34.10
CA ASN A 26 -6.69 12.39 33.25
C ASN A 26 -7.62 11.95 32.11
N GLY A 27 -8.89 12.40 32.15
CA GLY A 27 -9.84 12.55 31.07
C GLY A 27 -9.58 11.72 29.81
N SER A 28 -9.64 10.40 29.89
CA SER A 28 -9.50 9.54 28.71
C SER A 28 -10.74 9.70 27.84
N ARG A 29 -10.56 10.24 26.66
CA ARG A 29 -11.54 10.16 25.57
C ARG A 29 -12.00 8.70 25.41
N GLU A 30 -13.29 8.50 25.12
CA GLU A 30 -13.80 7.19 24.76
C GLU A 30 -13.05 6.64 23.54
N ALA A 31 -12.67 5.36 23.57
CA ALA A 31 -11.99 4.69 22.47
C ALA A 31 -12.83 4.73 21.20
N GLN A 32 -12.20 5.01 20.07
CA GLN A 32 -12.86 5.11 18.78
C GLN A 32 -12.55 3.89 17.92
N GLU A 33 -13.49 3.55 17.04
CA GLU A 33 -13.29 2.56 15.98
C GLU A 33 -13.18 3.31 14.63
N LEU A 34 -12.03 3.17 13.98
CA LEU A 34 -11.75 3.74 12.67
C LEU A 34 -11.83 2.66 11.61
N SER A 35 -12.39 3.02 10.46
CA SER A 35 -12.52 2.15 9.30
C SER A 35 -11.74 2.68 8.10
N GLY A 36 -11.00 1.80 7.45
CA GLY A 36 -10.29 2.11 6.22
C GLY A 36 -10.41 1.00 5.19
N ALA A 37 -10.24 1.33 3.93
CA ALA A 37 -10.17 0.33 2.87
C ALA A 37 -9.28 0.81 1.72
N GLY A 38 -8.73 -0.12 0.94
CA GLY A 38 -8.00 0.26 -0.26
C GLY A 38 -6.84 -0.64 -0.63
N ALA A 39 -5.71 -0.02 -0.92
CA ALA A 39 -4.53 -0.67 -1.43
C ALA A 39 -4.09 -1.88 -0.58
N THR A 40 -3.76 -2.97 -1.27
CA THR A 40 -3.11 -4.13 -0.63
C THR A 40 -1.60 -3.94 -0.52
N PHE A 41 -1.03 -2.99 -1.23
CA PHE A 41 0.40 -2.70 -1.20
C PHE A 41 0.90 -2.34 0.21
N PRO A 42 0.33 -1.38 0.97
CA PRO A 42 0.81 -1.03 2.30
C PRO A 42 0.31 -1.95 3.41
N LEU A 43 -0.50 -2.98 3.10
CA LEU A 43 -1.18 -3.79 4.12
C LEU A 43 -0.24 -4.42 5.16
N PRO A 44 0.93 -4.98 4.81
CA PRO A 44 1.88 -5.48 5.81
C PRO A 44 2.36 -4.40 6.79
N PHE A 45 2.64 -3.19 6.32
CA PHE A 45 3.00 -2.06 7.17
C PHE A 45 1.80 -1.59 8.03
N TYR A 46 0.63 -1.46 7.43
CA TYR A 46 -0.58 -1.02 8.13
C TYR A 46 -0.98 -1.98 9.26
N ASN A 47 -0.84 -3.29 9.06
CA ASN A 47 -1.16 -4.26 10.10
C ASN A 47 -0.36 -4.02 11.39
N VAL A 48 0.94 -3.77 11.27
CA VAL A 48 1.81 -3.52 12.44
C VAL A 48 1.53 -2.16 13.06
N VAL A 49 1.45 -1.11 12.23
CA VAL A 49 1.26 0.27 12.71
C VAL A 49 -0.10 0.47 13.37
N PHE A 50 -1.17 -0.15 12.85
CA PHE A 50 -2.51 -0.03 13.43
C PHE A 50 -2.62 -0.79 14.75
N GLU A 51 -1.98 -1.94 14.87
CA GLU A 51 -1.90 -2.68 16.13
C GLU A 51 -1.19 -1.85 17.20
N GLN A 52 -0.02 -1.29 16.89
CA GLN A 52 0.71 -0.43 17.83
C GLN A 52 -0.06 0.85 18.17
N PHE A 53 -0.72 1.48 17.18
CA PHE A 53 -1.55 2.64 17.44
C PHE A 53 -2.70 2.31 18.42
N ALA A 54 -3.35 1.16 18.25
CA ALA A 54 -4.41 0.72 19.14
C ALA A 54 -3.90 0.47 20.57
N GLU A 55 -2.71 -0.12 20.72
CA GLU A 55 -2.08 -0.32 22.03
C GLU A 55 -1.75 1.00 22.74
N LEU A 56 -1.27 2.00 21.98
CA LEU A 56 -0.86 3.30 22.53
C LEU A 56 -2.03 4.21 22.85
N ASN A 57 -3.09 4.21 22.06
CA ASN A 57 -4.17 5.20 22.13
C ASN A 57 -5.51 4.60 22.56
N GLY A 58 -5.66 3.29 22.50
CA GLY A 58 -6.92 2.58 22.77
C GLY A 58 -7.91 2.60 21.59
N ASP A 59 -7.61 3.31 20.48
CA ASP A 59 -8.46 3.37 19.31
C ASP A 59 -8.21 2.18 18.39
N ALA A 60 -9.27 1.52 17.92
CA ALA A 60 -9.16 0.40 16.98
C ALA A 60 -9.19 0.88 15.53
N VAL A 61 -8.41 0.24 14.64
CA VAL A 61 -8.41 0.53 13.21
C VAL A 61 -8.68 -0.76 12.42
N ALA A 62 -9.80 -0.80 11.71
CA ALA A 62 -10.12 -1.88 10.77
C ALA A 62 -9.78 -1.47 9.35
N TYR A 63 -9.00 -2.28 8.63
CA TYR A 63 -8.62 -1.97 7.25
C TYR A 63 -8.86 -3.13 6.29
N GLY A 64 -9.61 -2.86 5.23
CA GLY A 64 -9.91 -3.82 4.17
C GLY A 64 -9.00 -3.67 2.95
N GLY A 65 -8.13 -4.64 2.68
CA GLY A 65 -7.30 -4.70 1.46
C GLY A 65 -8.10 -5.09 0.22
N ILE A 66 -8.81 -4.13 -0.40
CA ILE A 66 -9.73 -4.36 -1.54
C ILE A 66 -9.26 -3.74 -2.85
N GLY A 67 -8.03 -3.21 -2.87
CA GLY A 67 -7.44 -2.45 -3.97
C GLY A 67 -7.74 -0.95 -3.90
N SER A 68 -6.81 -0.13 -4.40
CA SER A 68 -6.89 1.34 -4.33
C SER A 68 -8.19 1.89 -4.91
N GLY A 69 -8.63 1.37 -6.07
CA GLY A 69 -9.89 1.79 -6.68
C GLY A 69 -11.12 1.47 -5.82
N GLY A 70 -11.11 0.34 -5.10
CA GLY A 70 -12.15 -0.03 -4.13
C GLY A 70 -12.17 0.91 -2.94
N GLY A 71 -10.99 1.22 -2.38
CA GLY A 71 -10.83 2.15 -1.26
C GLY A 71 -11.33 3.56 -1.59
N VAL A 72 -10.91 4.09 -2.74
CA VAL A 72 -11.35 5.43 -3.20
C VAL A 72 -12.88 5.48 -3.39
N ARG A 73 -13.49 4.42 -3.95
CA ARG A 73 -14.96 4.36 -4.04
C ARG A 73 -15.62 4.36 -2.66
N ASN A 74 -15.13 3.55 -1.73
CA ASN A 74 -15.69 3.50 -0.37
C ASN A 74 -15.56 4.85 0.35
N LEU A 75 -14.43 5.56 0.16
CA LEU A 75 -14.29 6.91 0.71
C LEU A 75 -15.28 7.87 0.06
N ARG A 76 -15.39 7.88 -1.28
CA ARG A 76 -16.34 8.73 -2.01
C ARG A 76 -17.78 8.50 -1.57
N ASP A 77 -18.13 7.23 -1.36
CA ASP A 77 -19.48 6.84 -0.91
C ASP A 77 -19.62 7.01 0.62
N LYS A 78 -18.61 7.56 1.32
CA LYS A 78 -18.57 7.86 2.76
C LYS A 78 -18.82 6.62 3.64
N ILE A 79 -18.34 5.44 3.18
CA ILE A 79 -18.46 4.15 3.88
C ILE A 79 -17.29 3.96 4.87
N VAL A 80 -16.13 4.55 4.58
CA VAL A 80 -14.92 4.45 5.40
C VAL A 80 -14.38 5.83 5.80
N ASP A 81 -13.61 5.87 6.86
CA ASP A 81 -12.99 7.08 7.39
C ASP A 81 -11.80 7.54 6.53
N PHE A 82 -11.09 6.58 5.92
CA PHE A 82 -9.98 6.86 5.01
C PHE A 82 -9.84 5.80 3.91
N ALA A 83 -9.25 6.20 2.79
CA ALA A 83 -8.85 5.28 1.73
C ALA A 83 -7.34 5.11 1.70
N GLY A 84 -6.85 3.87 1.53
CA GLY A 84 -5.45 3.59 1.19
C GLY A 84 -5.27 3.50 -0.32
N SER A 85 -4.26 4.18 -0.89
CA SER A 85 -4.02 4.15 -2.33
C SER A 85 -2.55 4.38 -2.68
N ASP A 86 -2.00 3.56 -3.59
CA ASP A 86 -0.66 3.75 -4.17
C ASP A 86 -0.71 4.60 -5.45
N ALA A 87 -1.91 5.04 -5.84
CA ALA A 87 -2.13 6.01 -6.89
C ALA A 87 -2.83 7.22 -6.28
N PHE A 88 -2.20 8.40 -6.36
CA PHE A 88 -2.89 9.63 -6.00
C PHE A 88 -4.11 9.87 -6.92
N LEU A 89 -5.09 10.60 -6.43
CA LEU A 89 -6.27 10.93 -7.22
C LEU A 89 -5.93 11.88 -8.37
N SER A 90 -6.45 11.57 -9.53
CA SER A 90 -6.44 12.48 -10.67
C SER A 90 -7.37 13.67 -10.42
N GLU A 91 -7.17 14.77 -11.15
CA GLU A 91 -8.05 15.95 -11.07
C GLU A 91 -9.52 15.56 -11.33
N LYS A 92 -9.76 14.61 -12.23
CA LYS A 92 -11.10 14.10 -12.50
C LYS A 92 -11.71 13.41 -11.28
N GLU A 93 -10.96 12.52 -10.62
CA GLU A 93 -11.44 11.82 -9.42
C GLU A 93 -11.66 12.79 -8.25
N MET A 94 -10.80 13.80 -8.11
CA MET A 94 -10.99 14.85 -7.10
C MET A 94 -12.22 15.71 -7.36
N ALA A 95 -12.59 15.96 -8.62
CA ALA A 95 -13.79 16.71 -8.97
C ALA A 95 -15.09 15.92 -8.74
N GLU A 96 -15.01 14.60 -8.55
CA GLU A 96 -16.18 13.72 -8.29
C GLU A 96 -16.47 13.57 -6.80
N MET A 97 -15.74 14.21 -5.89
CA MET A 97 -15.91 14.10 -4.45
C MET A 97 -15.59 15.41 -3.72
N ASP A 98 -15.98 15.50 -2.46
CA ASP A 98 -15.63 16.64 -1.61
C ASP A 98 -14.09 16.73 -1.46
N ALA A 99 -13.60 17.91 -1.09
CA ALA A 99 -12.16 18.18 -0.98
C ALA A 99 -11.46 17.17 -0.05
N VAL A 100 -10.36 16.59 -0.54
CA VAL A 100 -9.56 15.61 0.19
C VAL A 100 -8.12 16.07 0.38
N VAL A 101 -7.43 15.47 1.34
CA VAL A 101 -5.98 15.56 1.51
C VAL A 101 -5.35 14.19 1.32
N HIS A 102 -4.16 14.19 0.69
CA HIS A 102 -3.33 12.99 0.50
C HIS A 102 -2.20 13.03 1.51
N ILE A 103 -2.13 12.04 2.39
CA ILE A 103 -1.06 11.92 3.39
C ILE A 103 -0.24 10.68 3.04
N PRO A 104 1.00 10.81 2.55
CA PRO A 104 1.86 9.66 2.33
C PRO A 104 2.17 8.98 3.66
N THR A 105 2.18 7.67 3.67
CA THR A 105 2.36 6.86 4.89
C THR A 105 3.69 6.13 4.93
N CYS A 106 4.14 5.64 3.79
CA CYS A 106 5.47 5.06 3.60
C CYS A 106 5.82 5.06 2.12
N MET A 107 7.03 4.60 1.81
CA MET A 107 7.45 4.31 0.44
C MET A 107 7.71 2.81 0.26
N GLY A 108 7.53 2.32 -0.95
CA GLY A 108 7.83 0.92 -1.28
C GLY A 108 8.17 0.74 -2.75
N ALA A 109 8.39 -0.50 -3.16
CA ALA A 109 8.77 -0.88 -4.51
C ALA A 109 7.77 -1.86 -5.13
N VAL A 110 7.53 -1.72 -6.42
CA VAL A 110 6.87 -2.74 -7.22
C VAL A 110 7.96 -3.56 -7.92
N VAL A 111 8.01 -4.86 -7.65
CA VAL A 111 8.99 -5.76 -8.29
C VAL A 111 8.37 -6.49 -9.45
N VAL A 112 9.20 -6.82 -10.43
CA VAL A 112 8.87 -7.76 -11.50
C VAL A 112 9.31 -9.14 -11.04
N ALA A 113 8.35 -9.88 -10.47
CA ALA A 113 8.54 -11.21 -9.91
C ALA A 113 8.26 -12.29 -10.97
N TYR A 114 8.92 -13.43 -10.87
CA TYR A 114 8.79 -14.51 -11.86
C TYR A 114 8.93 -15.88 -11.22
N ASN A 115 8.51 -16.91 -11.96
CA ASN A 115 8.67 -18.32 -11.58
C ASN A 115 9.41 -19.08 -12.69
N LEU A 116 10.73 -19.07 -12.61
CA LEU A 116 11.62 -19.68 -13.59
C LEU A 116 12.73 -20.44 -12.86
N ASP A 117 12.78 -21.76 -13.06
CA ASP A 117 13.81 -22.60 -12.45
C ASP A 117 15.19 -22.25 -13.03
N GLY A 118 16.21 -22.17 -12.21
CA GLY A 118 17.61 -21.92 -12.63
C GLY A 118 17.95 -20.48 -12.99
N ALA A 119 16.99 -19.54 -12.89
CA ALA A 119 17.22 -18.12 -13.08
C ALA A 119 17.09 -17.37 -11.74
N GLU A 120 18.16 -17.38 -10.95
CA GLU A 120 18.12 -16.75 -9.61
C GLU A 120 18.17 -15.22 -9.68
N GLU A 121 18.83 -14.65 -10.69
CA GLU A 121 18.95 -13.21 -10.88
C GLU A 121 18.74 -12.79 -12.34
N LEU A 122 17.53 -12.44 -12.73
CA LEU A 122 17.27 -11.82 -14.02
C LEU A 122 17.53 -10.32 -14.00
N LYS A 123 18.08 -9.82 -15.11
CA LYS A 123 18.20 -8.39 -15.42
C LYS A 123 17.20 -8.03 -16.50
N LEU A 124 16.41 -6.99 -16.26
CA LEU A 124 15.40 -6.50 -17.23
C LEU A 124 15.53 -4.99 -17.37
N SER A 125 15.53 -4.51 -18.62
CA SER A 125 15.31 -3.10 -18.91
C SER A 125 13.82 -2.78 -18.89
N GLY A 126 13.47 -1.51 -18.73
CA GLY A 126 12.08 -1.06 -18.78
C GLY A 126 11.41 -1.37 -20.12
N GLU A 127 12.14 -1.27 -21.24
CA GLU A 127 11.63 -1.59 -22.57
C GLU A 127 11.29 -3.09 -22.70
N ILE A 128 12.16 -3.97 -22.20
CA ILE A 128 11.90 -5.42 -22.19
C ILE A 128 10.67 -5.74 -21.35
N VAL A 129 10.54 -5.15 -20.16
CA VAL A 129 9.35 -5.33 -19.31
C VAL A 129 8.10 -4.87 -20.06
N ALA A 130 8.13 -3.69 -20.68
CA ALA A 130 7.02 -3.19 -21.50
C ALA A 130 6.65 -4.14 -22.64
N ASP A 131 7.63 -4.68 -23.34
CA ASP A 131 7.42 -5.60 -24.47
C ASP A 131 6.84 -6.96 -24.03
N ILE A 132 7.24 -7.46 -22.86
CA ILE A 132 6.66 -8.68 -22.28
C ILE A 132 5.16 -8.46 -21.98
N PHE A 133 4.83 -7.40 -21.26
CA PHE A 133 3.44 -7.14 -20.88
C PHE A 133 2.57 -6.64 -22.04
N ALA A 134 3.15 -6.09 -23.10
CA ALA A 134 2.48 -5.77 -24.35
C ALA A 134 2.30 -7.00 -25.29
N GLY A 135 2.88 -8.15 -24.93
CA GLY A 135 2.83 -9.37 -25.74
C GLY A 135 3.72 -9.35 -26.98
N ASN A 136 4.72 -8.48 -27.04
CA ASN A 136 5.73 -8.42 -28.09
C ASN A 136 6.86 -9.44 -27.85
N ILE A 137 7.24 -9.67 -26.57
CA ILE A 137 8.10 -10.78 -26.12
C ILE A 137 7.19 -11.84 -25.52
N LYS A 138 7.17 -13.03 -26.12
CA LYS A 138 6.25 -14.11 -25.74
C LYS A 138 6.94 -15.34 -25.18
N MET A 139 8.24 -15.45 -25.38
CA MET A 139 9.03 -16.64 -25.01
C MET A 139 10.18 -16.23 -24.09
N TRP A 140 10.51 -17.07 -23.12
CA TRP A 140 11.62 -16.81 -22.22
C TRP A 140 12.97 -16.78 -22.94
N ASN A 141 13.17 -17.59 -23.98
CA ASN A 141 14.40 -17.61 -24.79
C ASN A 141 14.43 -16.55 -25.93
N ASP A 142 13.63 -15.50 -25.85
CA ASP A 142 13.73 -14.34 -26.78
C ASP A 142 15.16 -13.80 -26.78
N GLU A 143 15.71 -13.53 -27.96
CA GLU A 143 17.10 -13.09 -28.14
C GLU A 143 17.45 -11.83 -27.32
N ARG A 144 16.50 -10.91 -27.13
CA ARG A 144 16.68 -9.68 -26.33
C ARG A 144 16.82 -9.99 -24.85
N LEU A 145 16.04 -10.96 -24.34
CA LEU A 145 16.17 -11.45 -22.97
C LEU A 145 17.49 -12.17 -22.75
N ALA A 146 17.87 -13.05 -23.68
CA ALA A 146 19.13 -13.81 -23.61
C ALA A 146 20.36 -12.87 -23.67
N ALA A 147 20.35 -11.87 -24.55
CA ALA A 147 21.42 -10.88 -24.66
C ALA A 147 21.62 -10.07 -23.38
N MET A 148 20.54 -9.79 -22.62
CA MET A 148 20.60 -9.07 -21.36
C MET A 148 21.03 -9.95 -20.18
N ASN A 149 20.90 -11.26 -20.29
CA ASN A 149 21.18 -12.24 -19.25
C ASN A 149 22.22 -13.29 -19.69
N PRO A 150 23.44 -12.86 -20.09
CA PRO A 150 24.47 -13.80 -20.53
C PRO A 150 24.80 -14.80 -19.41
N GLY A 151 24.80 -16.09 -19.75
CA GLY A 151 25.06 -17.18 -18.81
C GLY A 151 23.84 -17.70 -18.06
N VAL A 152 22.67 -17.11 -18.21
CA VAL A 152 21.41 -17.66 -17.72
C VAL A 152 20.77 -18.52 -18.82
N GLU A 153 20.48 -19.78 -18.52
CA GLU A 153 19.78 -20.68 -19.44
C GLU A 153 18.29 -20.38 -19.43
N LEU A 154 17.82 -19.66 -20.45
CA LEU A 154 16.41 -19.31 -20.60
C LEU A 154 15.69 -20.38 -21.43
N PRO A 155 14.60 -21.00 -20.92
CA PRO A 155 13.93 -22.10 -21.60
C PRO A 155 13.12 -21.63 -22.82
N ALA A 156 12.92 -22.52 -23.79
CA ALA A 156 12.05 -22.31 -24.94
C ALA A 156 10.56 -22.49 -24.55
N GLU A 157 10.12 -21.73 -23.54
CA GLU A 157 8.78 -21.79 -22.96
C GLU A 157 8.08 -20.43 -23.07
N ALA A 158 6.74 -20.48 -23.16
CA ALA A 158 5.93 -19.26 -23.23
C ALA A 158 5.93 -18.50 -21.90
N ILE A 159 6.09 -17.20 -21.98
CA ILE A 159 5.92 -16.29 -20.83
C ILE A 159 4.44 -16.16 -20.52
N ILE A 160 4.07 -16.31 -19.24
CA ILE A 160 2.70 -16.11 -18.74
C ILE A 160 2.65 -14.85 -17.87
N PRO A 161 2.25 -13.69 -18.41
CA PRO A 161 2.10 -12.49 -17.62
C PRO A 161 1.00 -12.64 -16.56
N VAL A 162 1.24 -12.11 -15.35
CA VAL A 162 0.27 -12.08 -14.25
C VAL A 162 0.02 -10.62 -13.86
N PHE A 163 -1.24 -10.22 -13.83
CA PHE A 163 -1.64 -8.84 -13.58
C PHE A 163 -2.86 -8.74 -12.66
N ARG A 164 -3.16 -7.53 -12.22
CA ARG A 164 -4.26 -7.26 -11.30
C ARG A 164 -5.62 -7.27 -11.98
N SER A 165 -6.59 -7.95 -11.37
CA SER A 165 -8.00 -7.96 -11.82
C SER A 165 -8.84 -6.85 -11.20
N ASP A 166 -8.35 -6.21 -10.14
CA ASP A 166 -9.01 -5.12 -9.40
C ASP A 166 -8.41 -3.75 -9.75
N GLY A 167 -9.12 -2.66 -9.42
CA GLY A 167 -8.58 -1.31 -9.54
C GLY A 167 -7.41 -1.11 -8.57
N SER A 168 -6.19 -1.13 -9.10
CA SER A 168 -4.95 -1.29 -8.33
C SER A 168 -4.02 -0.08 -8.44
N GLY A 169 -3.60 0.45 -7.28
CA GLY A 169 -2.50 1.43 -7.23
C GLY A 169 -1.18 0.84 -7.68
N THR A 170 -0.90 -0.44 -7.34
CA THR A 170 0.29 -1.15 -7.81
C THR A 170 0.33 -1.25 -9.35
N THR A 171 -0.84 -1.47 -10.00
CA THR A 171 -0.96 -1.40 -11.47
C THR A 171 -0.66 0.01 -11.98
N PHE A 172 -1.17 1.05 -11.31
CA PHE A 172 -0.88 2.43 -11.68
C PHE A 172 0.63 2.72 -11.63
N VAL A 173 1.30 2.37 -10.53
CA VAL A 173 2.75 2.58 -10.35
C VAL A 173 3.55 1.85 -11.43
N PHE A 174 3.22 0.59 -11.68
CA PHE A 174 3.86 -0.22 -12.72
C PHE A 174 3.67 0.38 -14.12
N THR A 175 2.45 0.74 -14.47
CA THR A 175 2.13 1.28 -15.79
C THR A 175 2.61 2.73 -15.97
N ASP A 176 2.65 3.53 -14.90
CA ASP A 176 3.30 4.84 -14.91
C ASP A 176 4.80 4.72 -15.24
N TYR A 177 5.50 3.78 -14.60
CA TYR A 177 6.89 3.46 -14.95
C TYR A 177 7.01 3.08 -16.43
N LEU A 178 6.17 2.16 -16.93
CA LEU A 178 6.23 1.72 -18.32
C LEU A 178 5.98 2.85 -19.32
N THR A 179 5.13 3.84 -18.98
CA THR A 179 4.92 5.02 -19.85
C THR A 179 6.15 5.90 -19.94
N LYS A 180 7.02 5.89 -18.94
CA LYS A 180 8.24 6.71 -18.90
C LYS A 180 9.40 6.07 -19.66
N VAL A 181 9.40 4.73 -19.77
CA VAL A 181 10.51 3.98 -20.36
C VAL A 181 10.19 3.39 -21.73
N SER A 182 8.92 3.38 -22.16
CA SER A 182 8.50 2.82 -23.45
C SER A 182 7.49 3.74 -24.15
N PRO A 183 7.88 4.42 -25.25
CA PRO A 183 6.95 5.19 -26.07
C PRO A 183 5.80 4.34 -26.63
N MET A 184 6.08 3.09 -27.02
CA MET A 184 5.06 2.13 -27.47
C MET A 184 4.03 1.86 -26.40
N TRP A 185 4.46 1.63 -25.13
CA TRP A 185 3.54 1.42 -24.02
C TRP A 185 2.69 2.66 -23.77
N LYS A 186 3.33 3.84 -23.73
CA LYS A 186 2.65 5.12 -23.50
C LYS A 186 1.52 5.35 -24.51
N GLU A 187 1.77 5.06 -25.80
CA GLU A 187 0.79 5.26 -26.88
C GLU A 187 -0.36 4.25 -26.82
N LYS A 188 -0.06 2.97 -26.56
CA LYS A 188 -1.06 1.89 -26.68
C LYS A 188 -1.85 1.63 -25.40
N PHE A 189 -1.23 1.75 -24.23
CA PHE A 189 -1.80 1.32 -22.97
C PHE A 189 -1.92 2.44 -21.93
N GLY A 190 -0.95 3.36 -21.90
CA GLY A 190 -0.91 4.44 -20.91
C GLY A 190 -0.70 3.95 -19.47
N ALA A 191 -0.97 4.83 -18.51
CA ALA A 191 -0.93 4.54 -17.08
C ALA A 191 -2.34 4.55 -16.49
N GLY A 192 -2.62 3.61 -15.57
CA GLY A 192 -3.93 3.55 -14.93
C GLY A 192 -4.03 2.50 -13.83
N LYS A 193 -5.05 2.63 -12.97
CA LYS A 193 -5.38 1.63 -11.96
C LYS A 193 -5.94 0.33 -12.56
N SER A 194 -6.34 0.37 -13.84
CA SER A 194 -6.80 -0.76 -14.64
C SER A 194 -6.33 -0.55 -16.06
N VAL A 195 -5.67 -1.55 -16.64
CA VAL A 195 -5.16 -1.56 -18.01
C VAL A 195 -5.57 -2.88 -18.65
N ASN A 196 -5.93 -2.85 -19.92
CA ASN A 196 -6.26 -4.05 -20.70
C ASN A 196 -4.99 -4.71 -21.22
N PHE A 197 -4.44 -5.64 -20.46
CA PHE A 197 -3.31 -6.46 -20.90
C PHE A 197 -3.75 -7.44 -21.99
N PRO A 198 -2.94 -7.63 -23.06
CA PRO A 198 -3.37 -8.44 -24.21
C PRO A 198 -3.42 -9.94 -23.93
N ALA A 199 -2.66 -10.42 -22.94
CA ALA A 199 -2.61 -11.84 -22.56
C ALA A 199 -2.13 -11.98 -21.12
N GLY A 200 -2.39 -13.12 -20.48
CA GLY A 200 -1.92 -13.47 -19.15
C GLY A 200 -3.05 -13.87 -18.20
N GLN A 201 -2.73 -13.95 -16.92
CA GLN A 201 -3.64 -14.34 -15.85
C GLN A 201 -3.94 -13.14 -14.93
N ALA A 202 -5.21 -12.94 -14.64
CA ALA A 202 -5.66 -11.88 -13.74
C ALA A 202 -5.80 -12.43 -12.31
N ALA A 203 -5.32 -11.66 -11.32
CA ALA A 203 -5.42 -12.02 -9.91
C ALA A 203 -5.79 -10.82 -9.03
N LYS A 204 -6.53 -11.06 -7.95
CA LYS A 204 -7.01 -10.00 -7.06
C LYS A 204 -5.98 -9.68 -5.97
N GLY A 205 -5.62 -8.39 -5.86
CA GLY A 205 -4.71 -7.89 -4.85
C GLY A 205 -3.25 -8.34 -5.07
N ASN A 206 -2.31 -7.76 -4.32
CA ASN A 206 -0.92 -8.22 -4.31
C ASN A 206 -0.80 -9.68 -3.84
N PRO A 207 -1.52 -10.14 -2.78
CA PRO A 207 -1.48 -11.54 -2.37
C PRO A 207 -1.89 -12.51 -3.48
N GLY A 208 -2.92 -12.17 -4.25
CA GLY A 208 -3.38 -13.01 -5.37
C GLY A 208 -2.36 -13.11 -6.49
N VAL A 209 -1.76 -11.99 -6.90
CA VAL A 209 -0.69 -11.98 -7.91
C VAL A 209 0.50 -12.80 -7.44
N ALA A 210 0.99 -12.59 -6.22
CA ALA A 210 2.10 -13.36 -5.65
C ALA A 210 1.78 -14.86 -5.61
N GLY A 211 0.57 -15.25 -5.21
CA GLY A 211 0.12 -16.63 -5.17
C GLY A 211 0.10 -17.29 -6.55
N VAL A 212 -0.41 -16.59 -7.58
CA VAL A 212 -0.43 -17.10 -8.96
C VAL A 212 0.99 -17.27 -9.51
N ILE A 213 1.87 -16.27 -9.33
CA ILE A 213 3.27 -16.37 -9.78
C ILE A 213 3.93 -17.58 -9.14
N LYS A 214 3.80 -17.75 -7.83
CA LYS A 214 4.43 -18.87 -7.11
C LYS A 214 3.97 -20.26 -7.60
N GLN A 215 2.72 -20.37 -8.01
CA GLN A 215 2.11 -21.65 -8.43
C GLN A 215 2.23 -21.92 -9.94
N THR A 216 2.48 -20.92 -10.76
CA THR A 216 2.47 -21.02 -12.21
C THR A 216 3.90 -20.93 -12.76
N LYS A 217 4.45 -22.07 -13.21
CA LYS A 217 5.76 -22.07 -13.89
C LYS A 217 5.74 -21.16 -15.12
N PHE A 218 6.87 -20.56 -15.41
CA PHE A 218 7.08 -19.64 -16.54
C PHE A 218 6.25 -18.34 -16.47
N SER A 219 5.67 -18.04 -15.32
CA SER A 219 4.97 -16.78 -15.11
C SER A 219 5.91 -15.63 -14.75
N ILE A 220 5.46 -14.43 -15.08
CA ILE A 220 6.06 -13.15 -14.70
C ILE A 220 4.95 -12.18 -14.32
N GLY A 221 5.12 -11.40 -13.25
CA GLY A 221 4.10 -10.45 -12.83
C GLY A 221 4.70 -9.29 -12.04
N TYR A 222 3.88 -8.28 -11.76
CA TYR A 222 4.27 -7.16 -10.91
C TYR A 222 3.53 -7.21 -9.58
N VAL A 223 4.25 -6.98 -8.50
CA VAL A 223 3.73 -7.09 -7.13
C VAL A 223 4.54 -6.20 -6.18
N GLY A 224 3.96 -5.79 -5.06
CA GLY A 224 4.72 -5.14 -3.99
C GLY A 224 5.88 -6.01 -3.50
N SER A 225 7.04 -5.41 -3.30
CA SER A 225 8.29 -6.14 -2.97
C SER A 225 8.15 -7.02 -1.73
N GLU A 226 7.43 -6.56 -0.73
CA GLU A 226 7.18 -7.26 0.53
C GLU A 226 6.48 -8.61 0.34
N TYR A 227 5.59 -8.72 -0.66
CA TYR A 227 4.92 -10.00 -0.96
C TYR A 227 5.86 -11.00 -1.64
N ALA A 228 6.74 -10.51 -2.53
CA ALA A 228 7.76 -11.34 -3.14
C ALA A 228 8.75 -11.85 -2.09
N PHE A 229 9.20 -10.97 -1.18
CA PHE A 229 10.11 -11.32 -0.10
C PHE A 229 9.50 -12.33 0.86
N ALA A 230 8.28 -12.07 1.36
CA ALA A 230 7.61 -12.96 2.31
C ALA A 230 7.37 -14.36 1.75
N GLN A 231 7.10 -14.47 0.44
CA GLN A 231 6.85 -15.75 -0.22
C GLN A 231 8.09 -16.36 -0.88
N LYS A 232 9.25 -15.67 -0.81
CA LYS A 232 10.51 -16.08 -1.44
C LYS A 232 10.36 -16.31 -2.96
N ILE A 233 9.64 -15.41 -3.63
CA ILE A 233 9.48 -15.44 -5.08
C ILE A 233 10.65 -14.68 -5.71
N PRO A 234 11.37 -15.24 -6.70
CA PRO A 234 12.41 -14.55 -7.44
C PRO A 234 11.87 -13.28 -8.13
N TYR A 235 12.69 -12.24 -8.19
CA TYR A 235 12.36 -10.97 -8.83
C TYR A 235 13.58 -10.39 -9.54
N ALA A 236 13.33 -9.67 -10.62
CA ALA A 236 14.38 -9.15 -11.48
C ALA A 236 15.07 -7.89 -10.91
N ARG A 237 16.35 -7.72 -11.26
CA ARG A 237 17.00 -6.42 -11.21
C ARG A 237 16.46 -5.57 -12.36
N ILE A 238 16.00 -4.38 -12.05
CA ILE A 238 15.46 -3.48 -13.08
C ILE A 238 16.47 -2.38 -13.36
N GLN A 239 16.69 -2.13 -14.66
CA GLN A 239 17.57 -1.07 -15.10
C GLN A 239 16.94 0.29 -14.81
N ASN A 240 17.66 1.13 -14.06
CA ASN A 240 17.22 2.50 -13.77
C ASN A 240 17.63 3.46 -14.91
N GLN A 241 17.25 4.73 -14.79
CA GLN A 241 17.50 5.76 -15.79
C GLN A 241 19.01 5.99 -16.05
N ARG A 242 19.87 5.62 -15.10
CA ARG A 242 21.34 5.72 -15.23
C ARG A 242 22.01 4.46 -15.76
N GLY A 243 21.22 3.47 -16.20
CA GLY A 243 21.73 2.21 -16.74
C GLY A 243 22.17 1.19 -15.67
N GLU A 244 21.95 1.47 -14.39
CA GLU A 244 22.29 0.56 -13.30
C GLU A 244 21.18 -0.48 -13.10
N PHE A 245 21.55 -1.76 -12.91
CA PHE A 245 20.60 -2.82 -12.56
C PHE A 245 20.42 -2.90 -11.05
N VAL A 246 19.28 -2.45 -10.55
CA VAL A 246 19.02 -2.22 -9.13
C VAL A 246 18.02 -3.23 -8.57
N LEU A 247 18.25 -3.70 -7.34
CA LEU A 247 17.29 -4.43 -6.52
C LEU A 247 16.60 -3.47 -5.52
N PRO A 248 15.35 -3.76 -5.12
CA PRO A 248 14.66 -2.96 -4.12
C PRO A 248 15.28 -3.18 -2.74
N SER A 249 15.47 -2.09 -2.05
CA SER A 249 15.86 -2.02 -0.63
C SER A 249 15.40 -0.69 -0.07
N SER A 250 15.35 -0.53 1.25
CA SER A 250 15.00 0.75 1.87
C SER A 250 15.86 1.91 1.31
N ALA A 251 17.16 1.68 1.11
CA ALA A 251 18.08 2.68 0.56
C ALA A 251 17.77 3.02 -0.90
N THR A 252 17.54 2.01 -1.78
CA THR A 252 17.29 2.23 -3.21
C THR A 252 15.91 2.81 -3.48
N ILE A 253 14.92 2.51 -2.63
CA ILE A 253 13.59 3.13 -2.64
C ILE A 253 13.69 4.59 -2.19
N SER A 254 14.43 4.87 -1.10
CA SER A 254 14.64 6.24 -0.60
C SER A 254 15.36 7.13 -1.62
N ALA A 255 16.31 6.58 -2.37
CA ALA A 255 17.01 7.30 -3.43
C ALA A 255 16.07 7.79 -4.53
N ALA A 256 14.98 7.07 -4.81
CA ALA A 256 14.00 7.48 -5.82
C ALA A 256 13.20 8.73 -5.40
N ALA A 257 13.11 9.03 -4.11
CA ALA A 257 12.36 10.19 -3.57
C ALA A 257 13.23 11.44 -3.41
N SER A 258 14.34 11.55 -4.15
CA SER A 258 15.27 12.71 -4.10
C SER A 258 14.76 13.96 -4.82
N GLY A 259 13.68 13.85 -5.59
CA GLY A 259 13.07 14.95 -6.33
C GLY A 259 12.20 15.88 -5.49
N GLU A 260 11.60 16.86 -6.14
CA GLU A 260 10.66 17.78 -5.51
C GLU A 260 9.35 17.06 -5.13
N ILE A 261 8.85 17.34 -3.93
CA ILE A 261 7.55 16.86 -3.46
C ILE A 261 6.60 18.05 -3.41
N PRO A 262 5.50 18.04 -4.20
CA PRO A 262 4.55 19.14 -4.23
C PRO A 262 3.79 19.30 -2.91
N ALA A 263 3.20 20.48 -2.70
CA ALA A 263 2.49 20.81 -1.46
C ALA A 263 1.30 19.90 -1.15
N ASP A 264 0.71 19.27 -2.15
CA ASP A 264 -0.39 18.29 -2.01
C ASP A 264 0.10 16.84 -1.92
N THR A 265 1.42 16.62 -1.94
CA THR A 265 2.11 15.32 -1.90
C THR A 265 1.85 14.37 -3.07
N ARG A 266 1.06 14.78 -4.07
CA ARG A 266 0.69 13.96 -5.23
C ARG A 266 1.80 13.97 -6.28
N CYS A 267 2.74 13.06 -6.19
CA CYS A 267 3.83 12.93 -7.16
C CYS A 267 4.17 11.46 -7.44
N SER A 268 4.68 11.22 -8.64
CA SER A 268 5.27 9.95 -9.02
C SER A 268 6.78 10.02 -8.85
N ILE A 269 7.36 9.00 -8.22
CA ILE A 269 8.82 8.83 -8.07
C ILE A 269 9.34 7.64 -8.89
N THR A 270 8.53 7.10 -9.83
CA THR A 270 8.99 6.06 -10.75
C THR A 270 10.00 6.63 -11.75
N ASN A 271 10.97 5.84 -12.13
CA ASN A 271 12.04 6.19 -13.07
C ASN A 271 12.80 7.47 -12.68
N ALA A 272 13.07 7.66 -11.37
CA ALA A 272 13.80 8.81 -10.88
C ALA A 272 15.24 8.82 -11.39
N ASP A 273 15.74 9.99 -11.81
CA ASP A 273 17.13 10.20 -12.21
C ASP A 273 18.03 10.40 -10.99
N ALA A 274 18.24 9.33 -10.23
CA ALA A 274 19.10 9.32 -9.07
C ALA A 274 19.96 8.05 -9.04
N ALA A 275 21.22 8.19 -8.62
CA ALA A 275 22.14 7.06 -8.51
C ALA A 275 21.60 6.02 -7.53
N GLY A 276 21.64 4.76 -7.92
CA GLY A 276 21.16 3.64 -7.13
C GLY A 276 19.64 3.62 -6.87
N ALA A 277 18.86 4.52 -7.46
CA ALA A 277 17.42 4.53 -7.28
C ALA A 277 16.76 3.29 -7.90
N TYR A 278 15.88 2.62 -7.15
CA TYR A 278 15.05 1.56 -7.71
C TYR A 278 13.92 2.18 -8.56
N PRO A 279 13.80 1.82 -9.85
CA PRO A 279 13.02 2.61 -10.79
C PRO A 279 11.49 2.47 -10.64
N ILE A 280 10.99 1.44 -9.97
CA ILE A 280 9.55 1.24 -9.76
C ILE A 280 9.21 1.47 -8.27
N SER A 281 9.66 2.62 -7.76
CA SER A 281 9.39 3.08 -6.39
C SER A 281 8.18 4.01 -6.34
N THR A 282 7.48 4.01 -5.20
CA THR A 282 6.30 4.85 -5.00
C THR A 282 6.10 5.23 -3.55
N PHE A 283 5.41 6.33 -3.32
CA PHE A 283 4.67 6.56 -2.10
C PHE A 283 3.39 5.72 -2.07
N THR A 284 2.83 5.51 -0.89
CA THR A 284 1.45 5.11 -0.70
C THR A 284 0.78 6.10 0.24
N TRP A 285 -0.49 6.40 0.01
CA TRP A 285 -1.20 7.48 0.71
C TRP A 285 -2.41 6.95 1.47
N MET A 286 -2.68 7.56 2.62
CA MET A 286 -4.01 7.65 3.16
C MET A 286 -4.68 8.92 2.65
N ILE A 287 -5.90 8.77 2.15
CA ILE A 287 -6.71 9.86 1.61
C ILE A 287 -7.90 10.03 2.55
N ILE A 288 -8.10 11.24 3.04
CA ILE A 288 -9.21 11.62 3.92
C ILE A 288 -9.90 12.87 3.41
N TYR A 289 -11.16 13.07 3.76
CA TYR A 289 -11.83 14.33 3.51
C TYR A 289 -11.17 15.48 4.31
N LYS A 290 -11.12 16.65 3.71
CA LYS A 290 -10.63 17.86 4.38
C LYS A 290 -11.61 18.32 5.45
N GLU A 291 -12.92 18.27 5.17
CA GLU A 291 -13.97 18.49 6.16
C GLU A 291 -14.43 17.16 6.73
N GLN A 292 -14.36 17.00 8.05
CA GLN A 292 -14.59 15.75 8.73
C GLN A 292 -16.01 15.58 9.29
N ASN A 293 -16.84 16.64 9.26
CA ASN A 293 -18.25 16.51 9.63
C ASN A 293 -19.06 16.01 8.42
N TYR A 294 -19.13 14.69 8.25
CA TYR A 294 -19.96 14.01 7.24
C TYR A 294 -20.51 12.70 7.78
N SER A 295 -21.66 12.25 7.25
CA SER A 295 -22.25 10.93 7.55
C SER A 295 -22.39 10.62 9.04
N ASN A 296 -22.77 11.60 9.86
CA ASN A 296 -22.90 11.50 11.32
C ASN A 296 -21.58 11.17 12.05
N ARG A 297 -20.44 11.38 11.41
CA ARG A 297 -19.13 11.22 12.01
C ARG A 297 -18.95 12.18 13.17
N THR A 298 -18.43 11.72 14.29
CA THR A 298 -18.21 12.56 15.48
C THR A 298 -16.89 13.31 15.40
N LYS A 299 -16.76 14.36 16.20
CA LYS A 299 -15.50 15.09 16.32
C LYS A 299 -14.40 14.24 16.94
N GLU A 300 -14.75 13.32 17.82
CA GLU A 300 -13.83 12.36 18.45
C GLU A 300 -13.28 11.38 17.41
N GLN A 301 -14.11 10.87 16.49
CA GLN A 301 -13.67 10.04 15.37
C GLN A 301 -12.76 10.81 14.41
N ALA A 302 -13.10 12.07 14.11
CA ALA A 302 -12.26 12.95 13.31
C ALA A 302 -10.89 13.19 13.97
N GLN A 303 -10.86 13.45 15.28
CA GLN A 303 -9.62 13.59 16.05
C GLN A 303 -8.79 12.30 16.02
N ALA A 304 -9.41 11.12 16.24
CA ALA A 304 -8.75 9.83 16.20
C ALA A 304 -8.09 9.55 14.84
N THR A 305 -8.76 9.91 13.73
CA THR A 305 -8.19 9.79 12.39
C THR A 305 -6.93 10.65 12.22
N LEU A 306 -6.93 11.89 12.74
CA LEU A 306 -5.76 12.75 12.69
C LEU A 306 -4.64 12.25 13.61
N ASP A 307 -4.98 11.69 14.77
CA ASP A 307 -4.02 11.11 15.70
C ASP A 307 -3.35 9.87 15.08
N LEU A 308 -4.11 9.01 14.39
CA LEU A 308 -3.57 7.90 13.58
C LEU A 308 -2.58 8.39 12.53
N LEU A 309 -2.94 9.42 11.75
CA LEU A 309 -2.07 9.96 10.70
C LEU A 309 -0.81 10.61 11.29
N LYS A 310 -0.92 11.33 12.43
CA LYS A 310 0.24 11.84 13.15
C LYS A 310 1.16 10.73 13.64
N TYR A 311 0.58 9.66 14.17
CA TYR A 311 1.35 8.51 14.63
C TYR A 311 2.10 7.86 13.45
N ILE A 312 1.45 7.63 12.32
CA ILE A 312 2.10 7.09 11.11
C ILE A 312 3.27 7.97 10.65
N LEU A 313 3.15 9.30 10.78
CA LEU A 313 4.21 10.24 10.41
C LEU A 313 5.32 10.36 11.47
N SER A 314 5.16 9.77 12.65
CA SER A 314 6.17 9.81 13.72
C SER A 314 7.41 8.99 13.37
N ASP A 315 8.53 9.30 13.99
CA ASP A 315 9.76 8.53 13.79
C ASP A 315 9.59 7.08 14.29
N GLU A 316 8.79 6.86 15.33
CA GLU A 316 8.48 5.53 15.86
C GLU A 316 7.83 4.65 14.80
N ALA A 317 6.73 5.10 14.19
CA ALA A 317 6.06 4.36 13.13
C ALA A 317 6.91 4.24 11.86
N GLN A 318 7.68 5.28 11.51
CA GLN A 318 8.53 5.26 10.33
C GLN A 318 9.72 4.29 10.46
N ASN A 319 10.21 4.02 11.67
CA ASN A 319 11.26 3.02 11.89
C ASN A 319 10.79 1.59 11.58
N ILE A 320 9.49 1.29 11.77
CA ILE A 320 8.88 0.00 11.43
C ILE A 320 8.99 -0.32 9.94
N THR A 321 9.00 0.72 9.08
CA THR A 321 9.01 0.52 7.62
C THR A 321 10.13 -0.42 7.17
N SER A 322 11.32 -0.31 7.76
CA SER A 322 12.46 -1.16 7.40
C SER A 322 12.29 -2.61 7.83
N GLU A 323 11.58 -2.87 8.92
CA GLU A 323 11.32 -4.23 9.45
C GLU A 323 10.38 -5.01 8.54
N VAL A 324 9.48 -4.29 7.87
CA VAL A 324 8.47 -4.86 6.95
C VAL A 324 8.77 -4.60 5.47
N HIS A 325 10.03 -4.31 5.16
CA HIS A 325 10.56 -4.15 3.78
C HIS A 325 10.01 -2.97 2.98
N TYR A 326 9.66 -1.87 3.67
CA TYR A 326 9.38 -0.57 3.07
C TYR A 326 10.52 0.41 3.33
N ALA A 327 10.36 1.64 2.88
CA ALA A 327 11.25 2.74 3.17
C ALA A 327 10.52 3.88 3.89
N PRO A 328 11.17 4.56 4.84
CA PRO A 328 10.59 5.67 5.56
C PRO A 328 10.38 6.87 4.64
N LEU A 329 9.43 7.72 5.00
CA LEU A 329 9.17 8.98 4.30
C LEU A 329 10.36 9.94 4.45
N PRO A 330 10.72 10.68 3.38
CA PRO A 330 11.66 11.78 3.49
C PRO A 330 11.15 12.84 4.48
N ALA A 331 12.05 13.52 5.18
CA ALA A 331 11.70 14.57 6.12
C ALA A 331 10.77 15.64 5.48
N LYS A 332 11.02 15.98 4.22
CA LYS A 332 10.20 16.94 3.48
C LYS A 332 8.76 16.47 3.27
N ALA A 333 8.55 15.18 2.98
CA ALA A 333 7.20 14.62 2.87
C ALA A 333 6.45 14.68 4.21
N LYS A 334 7.12 14.37 5.32
CA LYS A 334 6.54 14.48 6.67
C LYS A 334 6.17 15.92 7.01
N GLU A 335 7.05 16.89 6.74
CA GLU A 335 6.80 18.33 6.96
C GLU A 335 5.56 18.83 6.21
N ILE A 336 5.47 18.50 4.91
CA ILE A 336 4.32 18.85 4.06
C ILE A 336 3.04 18.18 4.60
N SER A 337 3.13 16.89 4.98
CA SER A 337 2.00 16.15 5.53
C SER A 337 1.48 16.78 6.82
N HIS A 338 2.36 17.16 7.75
CA HIS A 338 1.95 17.87 8.97
C HIS A 338 1.28 19.22 8.65
N THR A 339 1.73 19.93 7.61
CA THR A 339 1.08 21.15 7.15
C THR A 339 -0.30 20.89 6.59
N ASN A 340 -0.45 19.83 5.79
CA ASN A 340 -1.73 19.43 5.21
C ASN A 340 -2.73 18.99 6.29
N LEU A 341 -2.30 18.25 7.31
CA LEU A 341 -3.16 17.85 8.43
C LEU A 341 -3.74 19.04 9.20
N LYS A 342 -3.02 20.18 9.30
CA LYS A 342 -3.54 21.42 9.93
C LYS A 342 -4.69 22.06 9.16
N THR A 343 -4.86 21.70 7.88
CA THR A 343 -5.96 22.21 7.03
C THR A 343 -7.25 21.40 7.19
N VAL A 344 -7.21 20.29 7.93
CA VAL A 344 -8.38 19.44 8.16
C VAL A 344 -9.28 20.05 9.20
N THR A 345 -10.58 20.10 8.92
CA THR A 345 -11.58 20.83 9.70
C THR A 345 -12.71 19.91 10.16
N TYR A 346 -13.40 20.32 11.22
CA TYR A 346 -14.69 19.82 11.65
C TYR A 346 -15.61 21.02 11.90
N ASP A 347 -16.73 21.10 11.19
CA ASP A 347 -17.59 22.29 11.12
C ASP A 347 -16.81 23.57 10.72
N GLY A 348 -15.90 23.44 9.75
CA GLY A 348 -15.08 24.55 9.29
C GLY A 348 -13.98 25.00 10.24
N VAL A 349 -13.85 24.39 11.43
CA VAL A 349 -12.83 24.71 12.43
C VAL A 349 -11.71 23.67 12.39
N SER A 350 -10.45 24.12 12.32
CA SER A 350 -9.31 23.20 12.33
C SER A 350 -9.29 22.35 13.59
N ILE A 351 -9.13 21.04 13.42
CA ILE A 351 -9.09 20.08 14.52
C ILE A 351 -7.78 20.19 15.31
N LEU A 352 -6.69 20.58 14.66
CA LEU A 352 -5.33 20.60 15.23
C LEU A 352 -4.89 21.98 15.79
N GLN A 353 -5.77 22.95 15.92
CA GLN A 353 -5.45 24.30 16.43
C GLN A 353 -5.43 24.41 17.98
N ARG A 354 -5.03 23.36 18.69
CA ARG A 354 -4.81 23.46 20.15
C ARG A 354 -3.42 22.98 20.55
#